data_485ecee3b76d9db5f214e14bab4c5984
#
_entry.id   485ecee3b76d9db5f214e14bab4c5984
#
_cell.length_a   1.000
_cell.length_b   1.000
_cell.length_c   1.000
_cell.angle_alpha   90.00
_cell.angle_beta   90.00
_cell.angle_gamma   90.00
#
_symmetry.space_group_name_H-M   'P 1'
#
loop_
_entity.id
_entity.type
_entity.pdbx_description
1 polymer ?
#
loop_
_entity_poly.entity_id
_entity_poly.type
_entity_poly.pdbx_seq_one_letter_code
_entity_poly.pdbx_strand_id
1 'polypeptide(L)'
;MAYATAAGYANLPSGNFVPVIYSQKVLKYFRRSSVAEAITNTDYSGEIENFGDTVNIIKEPTISVSSYTRGSTVNTQDLADDQVQLVVDQGNYFAFKVDDIEERHSHLNFESLATSSGAYTLKKAFDYNVLKEIYDSAATSAGDTGTDASPITGTGTGSACTGNELANAVSAAAKVMDENDVPYENRWLVADPEFYEVLRQADAKLMDSSVTGEAGSALMNGMVTDRIIHGFRLYQTNAIVNGGAGAAASHTFSSTNAGEHIFLFGHMSAVATASHIAKTEVIRDPDSFADIVRGLHVFGRKVLRGSGTGYKGVFSGVVDLGS
;
A
#
# COMPACT_ATOMS: atom_id res chain seq x y z
N MET A 1 25.87 5.50 34.40
CA MET A 1 25.38 5.00 35.73
C MET A 1 26.23 5.62 36.81
N ALA A 2 25.62 6.41 37.69
CA ALA A 2 26.34 6.86 38.88
C ALA A 2 26.37 5.69 39.86
N TYR A 3 27.56 5.28 40.28
CA TYR A 3 27.69 4.25 41.29
C TYR A 3 27.30 4.84 42.66
N ALA A 4 26.54 4.07 43.44
CA ALA A 4 26.15 4.49 44.77
C ALA A 4 27.43 4.62 45.64
N THR A 5 27.62 5.78 46.24
CA THR A 5 28.74 6.05 47.16
C THR A 5 28.37 5.61 48.57
N ALA A 6 29.28 4.91 49.23
CA ALA A 6 29.09 4.53 50.60
C ALA A 6 29.11 5.76 51.56
N ALA A 7 28.45 5.66 52.69
CA ALA A 7 28.43 6.72 53.69
C ALA A 7 29.87 7.10 54.12
N GLY A 8 30.21 8.38 54.07
CA GLY A 8 31.56 8.90 54.34
C GLY A 8 32.39 9.27 53.11
N TYR A 9 31.93 8.96 51.93
CA TYR A 9 32.59 9.27 50.65
C TYR A 9 31.84 10.29 49.79
N ALA A 10 31.13 11.21 50.42
CA ALA A 10 30.31 12.23 49.75
C ALA A 10 31.11 13.19 48.83
N ASN A 11 32.41 13.30 49.02
CA ASN A 11 33.28 14.18 48.24
C ASN A 11 34.05 13.48 47.13
N LEU A 12 33.73 12.23 46.81
CA LEU A 12 34.30 11.58 45.63
C LEU A 12 33.75 12.23 44.35
N PRO A 13 34.60 12.39 43.32
CA PRO A 13 34.16 12.99 42.07
C PRO A 13 32.97 12.23 41.49
N SER A 14 31.83 12.89 41.39
CA SER A 14 30.56 12.32 40.93
C SER A 14 30.42 12.36 39.40
N GLY A 15 31.35 11.75 38.70
CA GLY A 15 31.12 11.41 37.29
C GLY A 15 31.53 12.45 36.27
N ASN A 16 32.01 13.66 36.60
CA ASN A 16 32.48 14.62 35.61
C ASN A 16 33.76 14.15 34.87
N PHE A 17 34.48 13.18 35.46
CA PHE A 17 35.70 12.60 34.88
C PHE A 17 35.42 11.24 34.18
N VAL A 18 34.20 10.73 34.24
CA VAL A 18 33.85 9.50 33.55
C VAL A 18 33.46 9.89 32.09
N PRO A 19 34.25 9.54 31.09
CA PRO A 19 33.92 9.87 29.71
C PRO A 19 32.66 9.14 29.31
N VAL A 20 31.72 9.86 28.70
CA VAL A 20 30.55 9.27 28.09
C VAL A 20 30.99 8.75 26.70
N ILE A 21 30.91 7.44 26.53
CA ILE A 21 31.23 6.81 25.23
C ILE A 21 29.96 6.76 24.40
N TYR A 22 29.98 7.46 23.30
CA TYR A 22 28.90 7.39 22.30
C TYR A 22 29.17 6.23 21.34
N SER A 23 28.13 5.46 21.06
CA SER A 23 28.21 4.40 20.06
C SER A 23 28.31 5.02 18.66
N GLN A 24 29.25 4.52 17.85
CA GLN A 24 29.30 4.85 16.42
C GLN A 24 28.19 4.17 15.62
N LYS A 25 27.47 3.21 16.25
CA LYS A 25 26.34 2.53 15.60
C LYS A 25 25.08 3.33 15.85
N VAL A 26 24.41 3.69 14.77
CA VAL A 26 23.11 4.38 14.80
C VAL A 26 21.99 3.35 14.88
N LEU A 27 21.05 3.57 15.79
CA LEU A 27 19.81 2.80 15.83
C LEU A 27 18.90 3.28 14.70
N LYS A 28 18.76 2.46 13.65
CA LYS A 28 17.85 2.73 12.54
C LYS A 28 16.46 2.16 12.85
N TYR A 29 15.42 2.92 12.51
CA TYR A 29 14.06 2.43 12.61
C TYR A 29 13.81 1.28 11.61
N PHE A 30 12.94 0.35 11.98
CA PHE A 30 12.47 -0.67 11.05
C PHE A 30 11.71 -0.01 9.89
N ARG A 31 11.95 -0.51 8.68
CA ARG A 31 11.33 0.00 7.46
C ARG A 31 10.47 -1.09 6.85
N ARG A 32 9.20 -0.74 6.53
CA ARG A 32 8.34 -1.65 5.76
C ARG A 32 8.76 -1.69 4.30
N SER A 33 8.50 -2.81 3.63
CA SER A 33 8.63 -2.90 2.18
C SER A 33 7.51 -2.13 1.49
N SER A 34 7.78 -1.61 0.31
CA SER A 34 6.76 -1.03 -0.57
C SER A 34 5.95 -2.15 -1.24
N VAL A 35 4.65 -1.95 -1.33
CA VAL A 35 3.72 -2.87 -1.98
C VAL A 35 3.25 -2.33 -3.32
N ALA A 36 3.15 -1.00 -3.47
CA ALA A 36 2.61 -0.37 -4.66
C ALA A 36 3.31 -0.80 -5.95
N GLU A 37 4.65 -0.88 -5.96
CA GLU A 37 5.43 -1.30 -7.12
C GLU A 37 5.16 -2.76 -7.54
N ALA A 38 4.77 -3.61 -6.59
CA ALA A 38 4.52 -5.03 -6.85
C ALA A 38 3.11 -5.31 -7.39
N ILE A 39 2.16 -4.39 -7.18
CA ILE A 39 0.75 -4.56 -7.54
C ILE A 39 0.32 -3.73 -8.75
N THR A 40 1.17 -2.81 -9.22
CA THR A 40 0.87 -1.89 -10.31
C THR A 40 1.66 -2.18 -11.56
N ASN A 41 1.11 -1.78 -12.69
CA ASN A 41 1.78 -1.81 -13.99
C ASN A 41 2.55 -0.49 -14.21
N THR A 42 3.80 -0.60 -14.64
CA THR A 42 4.71 0.52 -14.92
C THR A 42 5.02 0.70 -16.41
N ASP A 43 4.31 0.01 -17.31
CA ASP A 43 4.59 0.01 -18.75
C ASP A 43 4.53 1.41 -19.37
N TYR A 44 3.72 2.30 -18.81
CA TYR A 44 3.52 3.66 -19.33
C TYR A 44 4.55 4.67 -18.81
N SER A 45 5.45 4.27 -17.91
CA SER A 45 6.43 5.20 -17.31
C SER A 45 7.43 5.76 -18.33
N GLY A 46 7.74 5.02 -19.39
CA GLY A 46 8.66 5.44 -20.44
C GLY A 46 8.10 6.48 -21.44
N GLU A 47 6.80 6.70 -21.41
CA GLU A 47 6.13 7.66 -22.30
C GLU A 47 6.01 9.07 -21.70
N ILE A 48 6.33 9.21 -20.42
CA ILE A 48 6.17 10.46 -19.66
C ILE A 48 7.55 11.10 -19.49
N GLU A 49 7.75 12.29 -20.07
CA GLU A 49 9.01 13.03 -20.01
C GLU A 49 8.99 14.21 -19.02
N ASN A 50 7.84 14.84 -18.79
CA ASN A 50 7.73 16.07 -17.99
C ASN A 50 6.56 16.04 -16.99
N PHE A 51 6.66 16.85 -15.93
CA PHE A 51 5.55 17.07 -15.00
C PHE A 51 4.35 17.68 -15.71
N GLY A 52 3.17 17.11 -15.48
CA GLY A 52 1.93 17.52 -16.13
C GLY A 52 1.67 16.82 -17.48
N ASP A 53 2.59 15.96 -17.92
CA ASP A 53 2.34 15.14 -19.10
C ASP A 53 1.18 14.20 -18.88
N THR A 54 0.41 13.98 -19.93
CA THR A 54 -0.77 13.12 -19.90
C THR A 54 -0.62 12.04 -20.96
N VAL A 55 -0.70 10.79 -20.53
CA VAL A 55 -0.78 9.64 -21.45
C VAL A 55 -2.23 9.26 -21.63
N ASN A 56 -2.72 9.31 -22.87
CA ASN A 56 -4.05 8.87 -23.24
C ASN A 56 -4.02 7.39 -23.63
N ILE A 57 -4.64 6.57 -22.79
CA ILE A 57 -4.74 5.11 -23.00
C ILE A 57 -6.08 4.82 -23.64
N ILE A 58 -6.06 4.30 -24.85
CA ILE A 58 -7.27 3.97 -25.62
C ILE A 58 -7.87 2.68 -25.04
N LYS A 59 -9.18 2.71 -24.75
CA LYS A 59 -9.94 1.52 -24.38
C LYS A 59 -10.43 0.79 -25.62
N GLU A 60 -10.50 -0.52 -25.54
CA GLU A 60 -11.10 -1.35 -26.57
C GLU A 60 -12.60 -1.05 -26.70
N PRO A 61 -13.12 -0.75 -27.91
CA PRO A 61 -14.53 -0.47 -28.09
C PRO A 61 -15.38 -1.74 -27.91
N THR A 62 -16.50 -1.61 -27.22
CA THR A 62 -17.42 -2.72 -26.96
C THR A 62 -18.33 -2.95 -28.18
N ILE A 63 -18.28 -4.15 -28.72
CA ILE A 63 -19.13 -4.56 -29.84
C ILE A 63 -20.26 -5.45 -29.31
N SER A 64 -21.52 -5.08 -29.60
CA SER A 64 -22.68 -5.89 -29.28
C SER A 64 -23.04 -6.83 -30.41
N VAL A 65 -23.29 -8.10 -30.09
CA VAL A 65 -23.76 -9.09 -31.07
C VAL A 65 -25.29 -9.14 -31.04
N SER A 66 -25.89 -8.90 -32.18
CA SER A 66 -27.35 -8.98 -32.34
C SER A 66 -27.76 -10.23 -33.10
N SER A 67 -28.89 -10.83 -32.75
CA SER A 67 -29.45 -11.97 -33.50
C SER A 67 -30.00 -11.54 -34.87
N TYR A 68 -29.63 -12.26 -35.91
CA TYR A 68 -30.12 -12.02 -37.23
C TYR A 68 -31.33 -12.94 -37.56
N THR A 69 -32.40 -12.33 -37.99
CA THR A 69 -33.55 -13.07 -38.55
C THR A 69 -33.57 -12.90 -40.07
N ARG A 70 -33.77 -13.99 -40.81
CA ARG A 70 -33.76 -13.97 -42.27
C ARG A 70 -34.76 -12.94 -42.81
N GLY A 71 -34.27 -11.96 -43.59
CA GLY A 71 -35.07 -10.89 -44.16
C GLY A 71 -35.16 -9.63 -43.29
N SER A 72 -34.53 -9.58 -42.15
CA SER A 72 -34.43 -8.36 -41.32
C SER A 72 -33.29 -7.47 -41.82
N THR A 73 -33.43 -6.17 -41.60
CA THR A 73 -32.37 -5.18 -41.84
C THR A 73 -31.30 -5.31 -40.76
N VAL A 74 -30.03 -5.32 -41.16
CA VAL A 74 -28.89 -5.29 -40.22
C VAL A 74 -28.64 -3.85 -39.79
N ASN A 75 -28.76 -3.60 -38.51
CA ASN A 75 -28.40 -2.31 -37.93
C ASN A 75 -26.88 -2.30 -37.59
N THR A 76 -26.19 -1.32 -38.13
CA THR A 76 -24.76 -1.10 -37.80
C THR A 76 -24.62 -0.35 -36.47
N GLN A 77 -23.72 -0.81 -35.62
CA GLN A 77 -23.35 -0.10 -34.41
C GLN A 77 -22.28 0.95 -34.76
N ASP A 78 -22.46 2.16 -34.24
CA ASP A 78 -21.41 3.17 -34.26
C ASP A 78 -20.44 2.90 -33.12
N LEU A 79 -19.11 2.90 -33.39
CA LEU A 79 -18.08 2.63 -32.42
C LEU A 79 -17.70 3.94 -31.72
N ALA A 80 -17.91 3.98 -30.42
CA ALA A 80 -17.48 5.13 -29.61
C ALA A 80 -16.02 4.97 -29.19
N ASP A 81 -15.25 6.04 -29.34
CA ASP A 81 -13.91 6.16 -28.80
C ASP A 81 -13.99 6.43 -27.29
N ASP A 82 -13.35 5.60 -26.48
CA ASP A 82 -13.19 5.84 -25.04
C ASP A 82 -11.70 5.79 -24.66
N GLN A 83 -11.29 6.69 -23.78
CA GLN A 83 -9.91 6.79 -23.34
C GLN A 83 -9.82 7.01 -21.84
N VAL A 84 -8.74 6.52 -21.23
CA VAL A 84 -8.36 6.82 -19.85
C VAL A 84 -7.10 7.66 -19.89
N GLN A 85 -7.08 8.72 -19.11
CA GLN A 85 -5.93 9.60 -19.00
C GLN A 85 -5.13 9.27 -17.74
N LEU A 86 -3.86 8.96 -17.91
CA LEU A 86 -2.87 8.89 -16.83
C LEU A 86 -2.13 10.23 -16.80
N VAL A 87 -2.36 10.99 -15.73
CA VAL A 87 -1.76 12.31 -15.53
C VAL A 87 -0.69 12.25 -14.45
N VAL A 88 0.44 12.90 -14.67
CA VAL A 88 1.49 13.08 -13.66
C VAL A 88 1.19 14.36 -12.88
N ASP A 89 0.44 14.24 -11.80
CA ASP A 89 -0.09 15.36 -11.01
C ASP A 89 0.41 15.40 -9.56
N GLN A 90 1.19 14.39 -9.13
CA GLN A 90 1.65 14.28 -7.75
C GLN A 90 3.15 14.60 -7.64
N GLY A 91 3.48 15.50 -6.73
CA GLY A 91 4.85 15.82 -6.40
C GLY A 91 5.06 15.83 -4.90
N ASN A 92 5.88 14.92 -4.40
CA ASN A 92 6.27 14.88 -2.99
C ASN A 92 7.73 15.28 -2.86
N TYR A 93 8.07 16.05 -1.83
CA TYR A 93 9.44 16.45 -1.56
C TYR A 93 9.79 16.28 -0.08
N PHE A 94 11.07 16.15 0.19
CA PHE A 94 11.65 16.38 1.51
C PHE A 94 12.76 17.44 1.39
N ALA A 95 12.94 18.22 2.45
CA ALA A 95 14.05 19.13 2.57
C ALA A 95 14.49 19.20 4.03
N PHE A 96 15.78 19.19 4.26
CA PHE A 96 16.37 19.41 5.57
C PHE A 96 17.68 20.20 5.43
N LYS A 97 18.09 20.83 6.51
CA LYS A 97 19.26 21.67 6.57
C LYS A 97 20.27 21.06 7.53
N VAL A 98 21.51 21.03 7.13
CA VAL A 98 22.64 20.57 7.95
C VAL A 98 23.61 21.71 8.15
N ASP A 99 23.85 22.08 9.41
CA ASP A 99 24.79 23.14 9.78
C ASP A 99 26.23 22.63 9.77
N ASP A 100 27.15 23.41 9.22
CA ASP A 100 28.58 23.07 9.10
C ASP A 100 29.24 22.82 10.45
N ILE A 101 28.78 23.49 11.50
CA ILE A 101 29.32 23.36 12.86
C ILE A 101 28.89 22.00 13.44
N GLU A 102 27.62 21.66 13.27
CA GLU A 102 27.07 20.38 13.74
C GLU A 102 27.71 19.20 12.98
N GLU A 103 27.91 19.34 11.68
CA GLU A 103 28.55 18.31 10.86
C GLU A 103 29.99 18.03 11.33
N ARG A 104 30.76 19.08 11.62
CA ARG A 104 32.16 18.94 12.09
C ARG A 104 32.28 18.43 13.51
N HIS A 105 31.33 18.75 14.35
CA HIS A 105 31.31 18.26 15.75
C HIS A 105 30.68 16.89 15.90
N SER A 106 29.92 16.44 14.90
CA SER A 106 29.33 15.11 14.89
C SER A 106 30.33 14.06 14.45
N HIS A 107 30.34 12.93 15.13
CA HIS A 107 31.07 11.72 14.73
C HIS A 107 30.28 10.84 13.73
N LEU A 108 29.08 11.26 13.35
CA LEU A 108 28.15 10.55 12.47
C LEU A 108 27.88 11.37 11.20
N ASN A 109 27.78 10.71 10.07
CA ASN A 109 27.34 11.35 8.83
C ASN A 109 25.80 11.50 8.84
N PHE A 110 25.31 12.65 9.34
CA PHE A 110 23.90 12.97 9.42
C PHE A 110 23.24 13.12 8.04
N GLU A 111 23.96 13.65 7.08
CA GLU A 111 23.46 13.88 5.73
C GLU A 111 23.00 12.56 5.08
N SER A 112 23.85 11.53 5.08
CA SER A 112 23.48 10.23 4.49
C SER A 112 22.36 9.56 5.23
N LEU A 113 22.31 9.71 6.55
CA LEU A 113 21.28 9.14 7.40
C LEU A 113 19.92 9.82 7.14
N ALA A 114 19.89 11.14 7.11
CA ALA A 114 18.71 11.94 6.86
C ALA A 114 18.19 11.75 5.43
N THR A 115 19.08 11.69 4.42
CA THR A 115 18.72 11.40 3.03
C THR A 115 18.07 10.03 2.89
N SER A 116 18.63 9.01 3.55
CA SER A 116 18.03 7.66 3.51
C SER A 116 16.67 7.60 4.21
N SER A 117 16.47 8.41 5.25
CA SER A 117 15.18 8.53 5.95
C SER A 117 14.17 9.31 5.09
N GLY A 118 14.60 10.37 4.42
CA GLY A 118 13.78 11.15 3.48
C GLY A 118 13.31 10.32 2.30
N ALA A 119 14.18 9.56 1.67
CA ALA A 119 13.84 8.65 0.57
C ALA A 119 12.82 7.58 1.01
N TYR A 120 12.98 7.01 2.20
CA TYR A 120 11.99 6.07 2.75
C TYR A 120 10.62 6.72 2.96
N THR A 121 10.59 7.96 3.47
CA THR A 121 9.35 8.70 3.70
C THR A 121 8.63 9.02 2.39
N LEU A 122 9.38 9.38 1.33
CA LEU A 122 8.82 9.56 -0.02
C LEU A 122 8.22 8.27 -0.56
N LYS A 123 8.92 7.14 -0.41
CA LYS A 123 8.40 5.84 -0.83
C LYS A 123 7.15 5.43 -0.06
N LYS A 124 7.10 5.72 1.24
CA LYS A 124 5.90 5.51 2.07
C LYS A 124 4.71 6.36 1.61
N ALA A 125 4.95 7.62 1.24
CA ALA A 125 3.92 8.51 0.72
C ALA A 125 3.41 8.05 -0.66
N PHE A 126 4.29 7.55 -1.51
CA PHE A 126 3.93 6.95 -2.79
C PHE A 126 3.01 5.74 -2.61
N ASP A 127 3.39 4.76 -1.77
CA ASP A 127 2.56 3.60 -1.45
C ASP A 127 1.15 4.01 -1.01
N TYR A 128 1.08 4.95 -0.08
CA TYR A 128 -0.18 5.44 0.43
C TYR A 128 -1.05 6.06 -0.67
N ASN A 129 -0.47 6.95 -1.49
CA ASN A 129 -1.20 7.61 -2.57
C ASN A 129 -1.74 6.62 -3.61
N VAL A 130 -0.96 5.58 -3.95
CA VAL A 130 -1.38 4.55 -4.90
C VAL A 130 -2.51 3.70 -4.31
N LEU A 131 -2.38 3.24 -3.07
CA LEU A 131 -3.42 2.43 -2.43
C LEU A 131 -4.73 3.23 -2.23
N LYS A 132 -4.62 4.53 -1.95
CA LYS A 132 -5.79 5.40 -1.85
C LYS A 132 -6.51 5.57 -3.19
N GLU A 133 -5.79 5.79 -4.27
CA GLU A 133 -6.38 5.85 -5.62
C GLU A 133 -7.06 4.53 -6.00
N ILE A 134 -6.44 3.40 -5.64
CA ILE A 134 -7.03 2.08 -5.83
C ILE A 134 -8.36 1.98 -5.09
N TYR A 135 -8.40 2.36 -3.81
CA TYR A 135 -9.61 2.31 -2.99
C TYR A 135 -10.71 3.22 -3.53
N ASP A 136 -10.39 4.48 -3.85
CA ASP A 136 -11.36 5.48 -4.33
C ASP A 136 -11.97 5.09 -5.68
N SER A 137 -11.22 4.33 -6.50
CA SER A 137 -11.64 3.92 -7.84
C SER A 137 -12.09 2.46 -7.94
N ALA A 138 -11.97 1.68 -6.85
CA ALA A 138 -12.32 0.27 -6.82
C ALA A 138 -13.82 0.04 -7.02
N ALA A 139 -14.14 -1.08 -7.63
CA ALA A 139 -15.51 -1.59 -7.64
C ALA A 139 -15.82 -2.27 -6.30
N THR A 140 -17.06 -2.19 -5.86
CA THR A 140 -17.54 -2.85 -4.63
C THR A 140 -18.55 -3.93 -4.99
N SER A 141 -18.61 -5.00 -4.19
CA SER A 141 -19.61 -6.05 -4.30
C SER A 141 -20.27 -6.26 -2.92
N ALA A 142 -21.35 -5.55 -2.71
CA ALA A 142 -22.01 -5.43 -1.39
C ALA A 142 -22.45 -6.78 -0.76
N GLY A 143 -22.73 -7.80 -1.59
CA GLY A 143 -23.17 -9.11 -1.10
C GLY A 143 -22.05 -10.12 -0.87
N ASP A 144 -20.89 -9.93 -1.55
CA ASP A 144 -19.83 -10.93 -1.59
C ASP A 144 -18.60 -10.51 -0.78
N THR A 145 -18.16 -9.25 -0.89
CA THR A 145 -16.92 -8.76 -0.27
C THR A 145 -17.12 -7.68 0.77
N GLY A 146 -18.37 -7.28 1.01
CA GLY A 146 -18.72 -6.21 1.93
C GLY A 146 -18.43 -4.80 1.39
N THR A 147 -19.09 -3.83 1.99
CA THR A 147 -18.89 -2.40 1.74
C THR A 147 -18.84 -1.66 3.07
N ASP A 148 -18.42 -0.40 3.07
CA ASP A 148 -18.45 0.46 4.26
C ASP A 148 -19.85 0.54 4.91
N ALA A 149 -20.90 0.58 4.10
CA ALA A 149 -22.29 0.58 4.59
C ALA A 149 -22.81 -0.81 5.04
N SER A 150 -22.16 -1.89 4.63
CA SER A 150 -22.52 -3.28 4.92
C SER A 150 -21.28 -4.16 4.92
N PRO A 151 -20.43 -4.06 5.95
CA PRO A 151 -19.21 -4.87 6.06
C PRO A 151 -19.58 -6.36 6.22
N ILE A 152 -18.64 -7.25 5.91
CA ILE A 152 -18.78 -8.65 6.29
C ILE A 152 -18.60 -8.73 7.79
N THR A 153 -19.62 -9.23 8.48
CA THR A 153 -19.65 -9.42 9.94
C THR A 153 -19.69 -10.90 10.28
N GLY A 154 -19.39 -11.22 11.54
CA GLY A 154 -19.56 -12.57 12.08
C GLY A 154 -21.02 -13.00 12.20
N THR A 155 -21.23 -14.27 12.49
CA THR A 155 -22.57 -14.84 12.70
C THR A 155 -23.19 -14.28 13.98
N GLY A 156 -24.03 -13.26 13.84
CA GLY A 156 -24.68 -12.54 14.92
C GLY A 156 -24.62 -11.02 14.69
N THR A 157 -25.63 -10.29 15.20
CA THR A 157 -25.68 -8.84 15.02
C THR A 157 -24.51 -8.16 15.74
N GLY A 158 -23.61 -7.52 14.99
CA GLY A 158 -22.47 -6.79 15.54
C GLY A 158 -21.33 -7.68 16.05
N SER A 159 -21.26 -8.95 15.63
CA SER A 159 -20.15 -9.84 15.96
C SER A 159 -18.99 -9.66 14.99
N ALA A 160 -17.75 -9.64 15.51
CA ALA A 160 -16.55 -9.65 14.72
C ALA A 160 -16.48 -10.86 13.77
N CYS A 161 -15.91 -10.68 12.61
CA CYS A 161 -15.70 -11.72 11.62
C CYS A 161 -14.73 -12.79 12.15
N THR A 162 -15.09 -14.04 12.06
CA THR A 162 -14.22 -15.17 12.41
C THR A 162 -13.26 -15.51 11.27
N GLY A 163 -12.21 -16.28 11.58
CA GLY A 163 -11.26 -16.73 10.56
C GLY A 163 -11.91 -17.49 9.39
N ASN A 164 -12.96 -18.28 9.66
CA ASN A 164 -13.68 -19.02 8.62
C ASN A 164 -14.52 -18.09 7.73
N GLU A 165 -15.16 -17.08 8.30
CA GLU A 165 -15.92 -16.08 7.53
C GLU A 165 -14.96 -15.23 6.68
N LEU A 166 -13.79 -14.90 7.21
CA LEU A 166 -12.77 -14.20 6.46
C LEU A 166 -12.19 -15.06 5.31
N ALA A 167 -12.01 -16.36 5.52
CA ALA A 167 -11.63 -17.30 4.46
C ALA A 167 -12.71 -17.37 3.36
N ASN A 168 -13.97 -17.34 3.73
CA ASN A 168 -15.08 -17.25 2.79
C ASN A 168 -15.08 -15.92 2.04
N ALA A 169 -14.73 -14.80 2.70
CA ALA A 169 -14.59 -13.50 2.04
C ALA A 169 -13.49 -13.50 0.96
N VAL A 170 -12.35 -14.14 1.24
CA VAL A 170 -11.28 -14.29 0.23
C VAL A 170 -11.73 -15.17 -0.94
N SER A 171 -12.47 -16.24 -0.66
CA SER A 171 -13.08 -17.09 -1.71
C SER A 171 -14.12 -16.33 -2.53
N ALA A 172 -14.94 -15.50 -1.88
CA ALA A 172 -15.91 -14.63 -2.55
C ALA A 172 -15.22 -13.56 -3.41
N ALA A 173 -14.09 -13.03 -2.95
CA ALA A 173 -13.27 -12.12 -3.77
C ALA A 173 -12.76 -12.79 -5.05
N ALA A 174 -12.34 -14.06 -4.99
CA ALA A 174 -11.95 -14.82 -6.19
C ALA A 174 -13.15 -15.01 -7.13
N LYS A 175 -14.33 -15.38 -6.60
CA LYS A 175 -15.57 -15.49 -7.37
C LYS A 175 -15.91 -14.19 -8.09
N VAL A 176 -15.85 -13.05 -7.39
CA VAL A 176 -16.14 -11.73 -7.99
C VAL A 176 -15.21 -11.41 -9.17
N MET A 177 -13.92 -11.77 -9.06
CA MET A 177 -12.97 -11.59 -10.16
C MET A 177 -13.29 -12.53 -11.35
N ASP A 178 -13.68 -13.77 -11.07
CA ASP A 178 -14.05 -14.75 -12.10
C ASP A 178 -15.31 -14.33 -12.84
N GLU A 179 -16.30 -13.79 -12.14
CA GLU A 179 -17.54 -13.25 -12.74
C GLU A 179 -17.31 -12.00 -13.61
N ASN A 180 -16.18 -11.31 -13.42
CA ASN A 180 -15.76 -10.17 -14.23
C ASN A 180 -14.69 -10.54 -15.27
N ASP A 181 -14.49 -11.82 -15.56
CA ASP A 181 -13.56 -12.34 -16.56
C ASP A 181 -12.10 -11.87 -16.38
N VAL A 182 -11.67 -11.64 -15.13
CA VAL A 182 -10.30 -11.22 -14.83
C VAL A 182 -9.37 -12.42 -14.91
N PRO A 183 -8.22 -12.35 -15.60
CA PRO A 183 -7.25 -13.45 -15.68
C PRO A 183 -6.78 -13.93 -14.30
N TYR A 184 -6.49 -15.24 -14.17
CA TYR A 184 -5.97 -15.83 -12.92
C TYR A 184 -4.54 -15.40 -12.57
N GLU A 185 -3.74 -15.09 -13.58
CA GLU A 185 -2.35 -14.71 -13.41
C GLU A 185 -2.25 -13.29 -12.83
N ASN A 186 -1.23 -13.04 -11.99
CA ASN A 186 -0.95 -11.72 -11.43
C ASN A 186 -2.10 -11.06 -10.63
N ARG A 187 -3.00 -11.86 -10.06
CA ARG A 187 -3.96 -11.38 -9.08
C ARG A 187 -3.25 -11.10 -7.76
N TRP A 188 -3.62 -10.01 -7.13
CA TRP A 188 -3.07 -9.61 -5.83
C TRP A 188 -4.19 -9.29 -4.84
N LEU A 189 -3.88 -9.49 -3.56
CA LEU A 189 -4.71 -9.08 -2.43
C LEU A 189 -3.82 -8.37 -1.42
N VAL A 190 -4.21 -7.17 -1.04
CA VAL A 190 -3.50 -6.32 -0.07
C VAL A 190 -4.41 -6.08 1.12
N ALA A 191 -3.91 -6.39 2.31
CA ALA A 191 -4.64 -6.17 3.55
C ALA A 191 -3.68 -5.77 4.69
N ASP A 192 -4.24 -5.40 5.81
CA ASP A 192 -3.52 -5.06 7.02
C ASP A 192 -3.07 -6.30 7.82
N PRO A 193 -2.21 -6.16 8.82
CA PRO A 193 -1.74 -7.27 9.64
C PRO A 193 -2.84 -7.99 10.42
N GLU A 194 -3.87 -7.27 10.87
CA GLU A 194 -4.95 -7.82 11.68
C GLU A 194 -5.83 -8.76 10.85
N PHE A 195 -6.11 -8.39 9.61
CA PHE A 195 -6.76 -9.27 8.63
C PHE A 195 -6.04 -10.62 8.52
N TYR A 196 -4.72 -10.61 8.40
CA TYR A 196 -3.93 -11.85 8.31
C TYR A 196 -3.85 -12.61 9.63
N GLU A 197 -3.92 -11.93 10.77
CA GLU A 197 -3.98 -12.59 12.07
C GLU A 197 -5.26 -13.43 12.19
N VAL A 198 -6.41 -12.82 11.91
CA VAL A 198 -7.71 -13.51 11.95
C VAL A 198 -7.77 -14.62 10.90
N LEU A 199 -7.22 -14.39 9.69
CA LEU A 199 -7.16 -15.42 8.63
C LEU A 199 -6.35 -16.66 9.05
N ARG A 200 -5.29 -16.50 9.84
CA ARG A 200 -4.50 -17.63 10.38
C ARG A 200 -5.28 -18.46 11.41
N GLN A 201 -6.31 -17.89 12.04
CA GLN A 201 -7.18 -18.57 12.99
C GLN A 201 -8.27 -19.40 12.29
N ALA A 202 -8.36 -19.35 10.96
CA ALA A 202 -9.35 -20.09 10.18
C ALA A 202 -9.15 -21.61 10.31
N ASP A 203 -10.22 -22.34 10.62
CA ASP A 203 -10.25 -23.79 10.61
C ASP A 203 -10.15 -24.40 9.19
N ALA A 204 -10.32 -23.57 8.17
CA ALA A 204 -10.32 -23.96 6.76
C ALA A 204 -8.96 -24.50 6.24
N LYS A 205 -7.96 -24.64 7.09
CA LYS A 205 -6.62 -25.18 6.78
C LYS A 205 -5.89 -24.48 5.61
N LEU A 206 -6.25 -23.25 5.31
CA LEU A 206 -5.63 -22.46 4.23
C LEU A 206 -4.12 -22.28 4.42
N MET A 207 -3.67 -22.37 5.67
CA MET A 207 -2.28 -22.20 6.09
C MET A 207 -1.61 -23.51 6.50
N ASP A 208 -2.29 -24.65 6.37
CA ASP A 208 -1.73 -25.96 6.76
C ASP A 208 -0.87 -26.54 5.64
N SER A 209 0.37 -26.87 5.96
CA SER A 209 1.33 -27.48 5.02
C SER A 209 0.87 -28.83 4.49
N SER A 210 0.03 -29.56 5.23
CA SER A 210 -0.52 -30.85 4.80
C SER A 210 -1.47 -30.74 3.62
N VAL A 211 -2.12 -29.59 3.47
CA VAL A 211 -3.04 -29.26 2.38
C VAL A 211 -2.33 -28.55 1.22
N THR A 212 -1.36 -27.70 1.52
CA THR A 212 -0.64 -26.92 0.51
C THR A 212 0.54 -27.67 -0.13
N GLY A 213 0.94 -28.82 0.41
CA GLY A 213 2.01 -29.66 -0.15
C GLY A 213 3.43 -29.12 0.04
N GLU A 214 3.62 -28.07 0.81
CA GLU A 214 4.93 -27.49 1.08
C GLU A 214 5.62 -28.07 2.32
N ALA A 215 6.95 -28.15 2.29
CA ALA A 215 7.78 -28.78 3.33
C ALA A 215 7.82 -28.03 4.69
N GLY A 216 7.11 -26.91 4.85
CA GLY A 216 7.08 -26.13 6.08
C GLY A 216 5.72 -25.48 6.31
N SER A 217 5.25 -25.50 7.56
CA SER A 217 4.03 -24.79 7.94
C SER A 217 4.25 -23.28 7.84
N ALA A 218 3.30 -22.54 7.25
CA ALA A 218 3.30 -21.09 7.22
C ALA A 218 3.35 -20.48 8.63
N LEU A 219 2.77 -21.18 9.60
CA LEU A 219 2.80 -20.78 11.00
C LEU A 219 4.22 -20.83 11.60
N MET A 220 5.05 -21.81 11.18
CA MET A 220 6.43 -21.92 11.65
C MET A 220 7.36 -20.89 11.00
N ASN A 221 7.13 -20.55 9.73
CA ASN A 221 8.02 -19.65 8.98
C ASN A 221 7.61 -18.18 9.05
N GLY A 222 6.42 -17.85 9.56
CA GLY A 222 5.89 -16.47 9.60
C GLY A 222 5.68 -15.83 8.22
N MET A 223 5.92 -16.57 7.14
CA MET A 223 5.78 -16.10 5.76
C MET A 223 4.35 -16.33 5.27
N VAL A 224 3.53 -15.30 5.34
CA VAL A 224 2.18 -15.30 4.74
C VAL A 224 2.22 -14.73 3.32
N THR A 225 3.18 -13.85 3.05
CA THR A 225 3.19 -12.99 1.85
C THR A 225 3.67 -13.67 0.57
N ASP A 226 4.28 -14.85 0.64
CA ASP A 226 4.79 -15.56 -0.55
C ASP A 226 3.88 -16.69 -1.04
N ARG A 227 2.64 -16.76 -0.54
CA ARG A 227 1.68 -17.79 -0.88
C ARG A 227 0.58 -17.29 -1.79
N ILE A 228 0.15 -18.19 -2.69
CA ILE A 228 -1.01 -17.99 -3.55
C ILE A 228 -2.20 -18.69 -2.88
N ILE A 229 -3.21 -17.92 -2.48
CA ILE A 229 -4.47 -18.42 -1.94
C ILE A 229 -5.58 -18.02 -2.90
N HIS A 230 -6.37 -18.96 -3.37
CA HIS A 230 -7.43 -18.75 -4.37
C HIS A 230 -6.97 -17.93 -5.60
N GLY A 231 -5.71 -18.11 -6.02
CA GLY A 231 -5.11 -17.38 -7.14
C GLY A 231 -4.53 -16.01 -6.78
N PHE A 232 -4.70 -15.53 -5.55
CA PHE A 232 -4.14 -14.25 -5.11
C PHE A 232 -2.74 -14.38 -4.51
N ARG A 233 -1.84 -13.48 -4.92
CA ARG A 233 -0.63 -13.18 -4.17
C ARG A 233 -0.98 -12.24 -3.02
N LEU A 234 -0.61 -12.63 -1.80
CA LEU A 234 -0.95 -11.90 -0.59
C LEU A 234 0.13 -10.88 -0.23
N TYR A 235 -0.28 -9.65 -0.02
CA TYR A 235 0.61 -8.57 0.43
C TYR A 235 0.10 -7.97 1.72
N GLN A 236 0.97 -7.86 2.72
CA GLN A 236 0.68 -7.25 4.01
C GLN A 236 1.26 -5.84 4.08
N THR A 237 0.45 -4.87 4.44
CA THR A 237 0.92 -3.49 4.60
C THR A 237 0.19 -2.74 5.72
N ASN A 238 0.93 -1.90 6.44
CA ASN A 238 0.35 -0.93 7.38
C ASN A 238 0.00 0.41 6.68
N ALA A 239 0.00 0.44 5.33
CA ALA A 239 -0.38 1.65 4.60
C ALA A 239 -1.90 1.82 4.49
N ILE A 240 -2.65 0.72 4.58
CA ILE A 240 -4.10 0.75 4.70
C ILE A 240 -4.39 1.07 6.15
N VAL A 241 -4.79 2.32 6.42
CA VAL A 241 -5.16 2.77 7.76
C VAL A 241 -6.67 2.74 7.84
N ASN A 242 -7.17 1.89 8.72
CA ASN A 242 -8.60 1.77 8.94
C ASN A 242 -9.12 2.97 9.74
N GLY A 243 -10.34 3.42 9.43
CA GLY A 243 -10.96 4.57 10.06
C GLY A 243 -11.45 4.24 11.46
N GLY A 244 -10.55 4.32 12.45
CA GLY A 244 -10.92 4.33 13.85
C GLY A 244 -10.80 5.73 14.45
N ALA A 245 -11.48 6.02 15.55
CA ALA A 245 -11.32 7.25 16.30
C ALA A 245 -9.86 7.38 16.78
N GLY A 246 -9.06 8.19 16.09
CA GLY A 246 -7.62 8.39 16.38
C GLY A 246 -6.71 8.27 15.17
N ALA A 247 -7.20 7.81 14.03
CA ALA A 247 -6.42 7.84 12.79
C ALA A 247 -6.17 9.31 12.39
N ALA A 248 -4.90 9.66 12.15
CA ALA A 248 -4.54 11.00 11.71
C ALA A 248 -5.28 11.31 10.40
N ALA A 249 -6.01 12.41 10.35
CA ALA A 249 -6.95 12.80 9.30
C ALA A 249 -6.37 12.85 7.87
N SER A 250 -5.06 12.75 7.71
CA SER A 250 -4.37 12.75 6.41
C SER A 250 -4.22 11.37 5.76
N HIS A 251 -4.61 10.29 6.45
CA HIS A 251 -4.32 8.91 6.04
C HIS A 251 -5.50 7.95 6.25
N THR A 252 -6.72 8.45 6.24
CA THR A 252 -7.92 7.63 6.42
C THR A 252 -8.45 7.14 5.08
N PHE A 253 -8.52 5.84 4.92
CA PHE A 253 -9.51 5.20 4.08
C PHE A 253 -10.84 5.34 4.83
N SER A 254 -11.90 5.71 4.12
CA SER A 254 -13.15 6.11 4.74
C SER A 254 -13.99 4.88 5.21
N SER A 255 -13.52 4.12 6.20
CA SER A 255 -14.43 3.31 6.97
C SER A 255 -14.91 4.11 8.19
N THR A 256 -16.19 4.13 8.44
CA THR A 256 -16.83 4.99 9.44
C THR A 256 -16.79 4.38 10.84
N ASN A 257 -16.57 3.08 10.97
CA ASN A 257 -16.68 2.38 12.25
C ASN A 257 -15.31 1.86 12.74
N ALA A 258 -15.10 1.91 14.05
CA ALA A 258 -13.97 1.22 14.68
C ALA A 258 -14.16 -0.31 14.52
N GLY A 259 -13.11 -1.01 14.11
CA GLY A 259 -13.17 -2.46 13.86
C GLY A 259 -13.40 -2.86 12.42
N GLU A 260 -13.77 -1.94 11.53
CA GLU A 260 -13.86 -2.22 10.11
C GLU A 260 -12.47 -2.15 9.43
N HIS A 261 -12.12 -3.22 8.74
CA HIS A 261 -10.86 -3.37 8.03
C HIS A 261 -11.09 -3.50 6.54
N ILE A 262 -10.32 -2.72 5.78
CA ILE A 262 -10.38 -2.67 4.32
C ILE A 262 -9.35 -3.62 3.75
N PHE A 263 -9.75 -4.45 2.80
CA PHE A 263 -8.85 -5.20 1.95
C PHE A 263 -9.08 -4.85 0.48
N LEU A 264 -7.99 -4.77 -0.26
CA LEU A 264 -7.99 -4.44 -1.68
C LEU A 264 -7.53 -5.66 -2.47
N PHE A 265 -8.19 -5.94 -3.58
CA PHE A 265 -7.80 -7.02 -4.46
C PHE A 265 -8.02 -6.65 -5.92
N GLY A 266 -7.22 -7.23 -6.78
CA GLY A 266 -7.29 -6.88 -8.19
C GLY A 266 -6.23 -7.60 -9.04
N HIS A 267 -6.10 -7.12 -10.26
CA HIS A 267 -5.13 -7.59 -11.22
C HIS A 267 -4.09 -6.51 -11.52
N MET A 268 -2.82 -6.90 -11.70
CA MET A 268 -1.71 -5.97 -11.91
C MET A 268 -1.93 -5.01 -13.10
N SER A 269 -2.53 -5.47 -14.19
CA SER A 269 -2.80 -4.63 -15.37
C SER A 269 -3.90 -3.60 -15.18
N ALA A 270 -4.64 -3.65 -14.06
CA ALA A 270 -5.76 -2.75 -13.83
C ALA A 270 -5.33 -1.41 -13.21
N VAL A 271 -4.12 -1.30 -12.71
CA VAL A 271 -3.59 -0.09 -12.08
C VAL A 271 -2.30 0.30 -12.76
N ALA A 272 -2.23 1.51 -13.30
CA ALA A 272 -1.02 2.07 -13.88
C ALA A 272 -0.39 3.10 -12.94
N THR A 273 0.91 3.03 -12.79
CA THR A 273 1.73 4.04 -12.11
C THR A 273 2.87 4.46 -13.01
N ALA A 274 3.20 5.75 -12.97
CA ALA A 274 4.34 6.29 -13.66
C ALA A 274 5.12 7.18 -12.72
N SER A 275 6.40 6.88 -12.53
CA SER A 275 7.33 7.67 -11.72
C SER A 275 8.28 8.37 -12.67
N HIS A 276 8.27 9.71 -12.66
CA HIS A 276 9.04 10.47 -13.65
C HIS A 276 10.31 11.07 -13.05
N ILE A 277 10.22 11.80 -11.95
CA ILE A 277 11.37 12.49 -11.38
C ILE A 277 11.66 11.97 -9.98
N ALA A 278 12.86 11.42 -9.80
CA ALA A 278 13.44 11.14 -8.49
C ALA A 278 14.77 11.85 -8.42
N LYS A 279 14.78 13.12 -7.95
CA LYS A 279 15.95 13.97 -7.94
C LYS A 279 16.33 14.37 -6.53
N THR A 280 17.59 14.21 -6.18
CA THR A 280 18.15 14.72 -4.93
C THR A 280 19.21 15.77 -5.24
N GLU A 281 19.15 16.90 -4.57
CA GLU A 281 20.08 18.02 -4.74
C GLU A 281 20.58 18.47 -3.37
N VAL A 282 21.84 18.90 -3.35
CA VAL A 282 22.45 19.60 -2.22
C VAL A 282 22.77 21.01 -2.66
N ILE A 283 22.29 21.99 -1.93
CA ILE A 283 22.45 23.41 -2.25
C ILE A 283 22.96 24.12 -1.02
N ARG A 284 23.98 24.97 -1.19
CA ARG A 284 24.47 25.85 -0.13
C ARG A 284 23.41 26.90 0.21
N ASP A 285 23.12 27.06 1.48
CA ASP A 285 22.22 28.11 1.96
C ASP A 285 22.91 29.49 1.83
N PRO A 286 22.29 30.45 1.14
CA PRO A 286 22.84 31.80 1.03
C PRO A 286 22.80 32.60 2.31
N ASP A 287 21.88 32.27 3.23
CA ASP A 287 21.61 33.06 4.44
C ASP A 287 22.30 32.49 5.69
N SER A 288 22.89 31.30 5.62
CA SER A 288 23.58 30.66 6.74
C SER A 288 24.69 29.71 6.29
N PHE A 289 25.56 29.33 7.24
CA PHE A 289 26.63 28.35 6.99
C PHE A 289 26.08 26.93 7.12
N ALA A 290 25.26 26.54 6.15
CA ALA A 290 24.61 25.23 6.15
C ALA A 290 24.37 24.73 4.73
N ASP A 291 24.27 23.44 4.59
CA ASP A 291 23.85 22.78 3.35
C ASP A 291 22.39 22.34 3.44
N ILE A 292 21.63 22.63 2.39
CA ILE A 292 20.23 22.23 2.24
C ILE A 292 20.19 21.00 1.34
N VAL A 293 19.80 19.88 1.87
CA VAL A 293 19.54 18.65 1.11
C VAL A 293 18.04 18.55 0.83
N ARG A 294 17.68 18.41 -0.43
CA ARG A 294 16.30 18.26 -0.85
C ARG A 294 16.16 17.14 -1.87
N GLY A 295 15.06 16.42 -1.78
CA GLY A 295 14.67 15.38 -2.73
C GLY A 295 13.26 15.61 -3.22
N LEU A 296 13.04 15.43 -4.51
CA LEU A 296 11.75 15.55 -5.19
C LEU A 296 11.41 14.21 -5.84
N HIS A 297 10.16 13.77 -5.68
CA HIS A 297 9.60 12.64 -6.37
C HIS A 297 8.28 13.04 -7.03
N VAL A 298 8.24 12.98 -8.36
CA VAL A 298 7.05 13.29 -9.16
C VAL A 298 6.53 12.01 -9.78
N PHE A 299 5.24 11.76 -9.65
CA PHE A 299 4.61 10.54 -10.13
C PHE A 299 3.15 10.77 -10.55
N GLY A 300 2.67 9.89 -11.41
CA GLY A 300 1.27 9.76 -11.78
C GLY A 300 0.73 8.40 -11.35
N ARG A 301 -0.58 8.32 -11.11
CA ARG A 301 -1.29 7.10 -10.81
C ARG A 301 -2.68 7.13 -11.41
N LYS A 302 -3.13 5.98 -11.92
CA LYS A 302 -4.50 5.84 -12.42
C LYS A 302 -4.96 4.39 -12.37
N VAL A 303 -6.18 4.19 -11.93
CA VAL A 303 -6.88 2.92 -12.09
C VAL A 303 -7.50 2.89 -13.47
N LEU A 304 -7.03 1.95 -14.30
CA LEU A 304 -7.48 1.79 -15.69
C LEU A 304 -8.79 1.00 -15.75
N ARG A 305 -9.00 0.06 -14.83
CA ARG A 305 -10.12 -0.88 -14.77
C ARG A 305 -10.74 -0.86 -13.38
N GLY A 306 -11.43 0.24 -13.05
CA GLY A 306 -12.08 0.47 -11.77
C GLY A 306 -13.58 0.17 -11.79
N SER A 307 -14.37 0.98 -11.08
CA SER A 307 -15.83 0.81 -10.90
C SER A 307 -16.65 1.08 -12.15
N GLY A 308 -16.05 1.51 -13.26
CA GLY A 308 -16.74 1.79 -14.53
C GLY A 308 -17.38 0.56 -15.15
N THR A 309 -18.41 0.78 -16.00
CA THR A 309 -19.15 -0.29 -16.66
C THR A 309 -18.27 -1.03 -17.66
N GLY A 310 -18.20 -2.35 -17.55
CA GLY A 310 -17.68 -3.24 -18.58
C GLY A 310 -16.27 -3.83 -18.34
N TYR A 311 -15.41 -3.19 -17.56
CA TYR A 311 -14.03 -3.69 -17.34
C TYR A 311 -13.60 -3.46 -15.90
N LYS A 312 -14.08 -4.30 -14.99
CA LYS A 312 -13.69 -4.23 -13.58
C LYS A 312 -12.49 -5.15 -13.35
N GLY A 313 -11.42 -4.61 -12.82
CA GLY A 313 -10.19 -5.37 -12.52
C GLY A 313 -9.61 -5.06 -11.16
N VAL A 314 -10.23 -4.12 -10.41
CA VAL A 314 -9.85 -3.77 -9.05
C VAL A 314 -11.10 -3.62 -8.20
N PHE A 315 -11.05 -4.20 -7.01
CA PHE A 315 -12.16 -4.26 -6.08
C PHE A 315 -11.69 -3.92 -4.66
N SER A 316 -12.61 -3.44 -3.87
CA SER A 316 -12.43 -3.28 -2.42
C SER A 316 -13.45 -4.10 -1.67
N GLY A 317 -13.05 -4.62 -0.52
CA GLY A 317 -13.92 -5.27 0.43
C GLY A 317 -13.72 -4.69 1.83
N VAL A 318 -14.75 -4.80 2.66
CA VAL A 318 -14.73 -4.35 4.05
C VAL A 318 -15.21 -5.46 4.95
N VAL A 319 -14.44 -5.74 5.99
CA VAL A 319 -14.75 -6.76 7.02
C VAL A 319 -14.73 -6.09 8.39
N ASP A 320 -15.60 -6.51 9.28
CA ASP A 320 -15.59 -6.10 10.68
C ASP A 320 -14.85 -7.16 11.50
N LEU A 321 -13.65 -6.83 11.97
CA LEU A 321 -12.82 -7.73 12.79
C LEU A 321 -13.00 -7.49 14.29
N GLY A 322 -13.84 -6.54 14.66
CA GLY A 322 -14.05 -6.11 16.03
C GLY A 322 -12.99 -5.11 16.50
N SER A 323 -13.24 -4.42 17.59
CA SER A 323 -12.35 -3.44 18.21
C SER A 323 -11.75 -3.99 19.50
#